data_6da306841bc533a717e2e52f4fccce25
#
_entry.id   6da306841bc533a717e2e52f4fccce25
#
_cell.length_a   1.000
_cell.length_b   1.000
_cell.length_c   1.000
_cell.angle_alpha   90.00
_cell.angle_beta   90.00
_cell.angle_gamma   90.00
#
_symmetry.space_group_name_H-M   'P 1'
#
loop_
_entity.id
_entity.type
_entity.pdbx_description
1 polymer ?
#
loop_
_entity_poly.entity_id
_entity_poly.type
_entity_poly.pdbx_seq_one_letter_code
_entity_poly.pdbx_strand_id
1 'polypeptide(L)'
;MKRPVRIANISAFYGDRLAAMRELLGRAEVDVITGDYLSELTMLILWKAKQKDPESGYARTFLTQFKQVVTECAARGVKVITNAGGLNPAGMAEAVRAIIAEARVSLTVAHVDGDDLIPQLAALRSAGVPFTNLDTGVDLAHAGGDPVSANAYLGGSGIARALDGGADIVITGRVTDAALVVGAGAWWHNWS
;
A
#
# COMPACT_ATOMS: atom_id res chain seq x y z
N MET A 1 15.94 -23.52 -10.78
CA MET A 1 15.87 -22.07 -10.45
C MET A 1 14.59 -21.52 -11.08
N LYS A 2 13.75 -20.77 -10.33
CA LYS A 2 12.59 -20.11 -10.93
C LYS A 2 13.08 -19.04 -11.93
N ARG A 3 12.32 -18.79 -13.01
CA ARG A 3 12.60 -17.69 -13.93
C ARG A 3 12.52 -16.34 -13.19
N PRO A 4 13.14 -15.27 -13.71
CA PRO A 4 12.95 -13.92 -13.17
C PRO A 4 11.48 -13.55 -13.12
N VAL A 5 11.07 -12.88 -12.03
CA VAL A 5 9.74 -12.28 -11.91
C VAL A 5 9.68 -10.99 -12.74
N ARG A 6 8.58 -10.78 -13.45
CA ARG A 6 8.33 -9.57 -14.23
C ARG A 6 7.43 -8.66 -13.41
N ILE A 7 7.99 -7.58 -12.89
CA ILE A 7 7.28 -6.60 -12.06
C ILE A 7 7.20 -5.28 -12.82
N ALA A 8 6.03 -4.66 -12.85
CA ALA A 8 5.86 -3.34 -13.43
C ALA A 8 5.12 -2.41 -12.45
N ASN A 9 5.61 -1.20 -12.30
CA ASN A 9 4.97 -0.18 -11.49
C ASN A 9 4.05 0.72 -12.33
N ILE A 10 2.87 1.03 -11.80
CA ILE A 10 1.82 1.76 -12.53
C ILE A 10 1.56 3.16 -11.99
N SER A 11 2.14 3.50 -10.84
CA SER A 11 1.94 4.80 -10.19
C SER A 11 3.15 5.15 -9.35
N ALA A 12 3.53 6.42 -9.37
CA ALA A 12 4.60 6.99 -8.54
C ALA A 12 4.10 8.10 -7.60
N PHE A 13 2.80 8.44 -7.64
CA PHE A 13 2.18 9.42 -6.73
C PHE A 13 0.65 9.35 -6.78
N TYR A 14 0.01 9.93 -5.77
CA TYR A 14 -1.45 10.08 -5.72
C TYR A 14 -1.95 10.98 -6.86
N GLY A 15 -2.77 10.45 -7.74
CA GLY A 15 -3.28 11.18 -8.91
C GLY A 15 -2.52 10.94 -10.23
N ASP A 16 -1.64 9.92 -10.25
CA ASP A 16 -0.99 9.49 -11.48
C ASP A 16 -2.01 8.94 -12.51
N ARG A 17 -1.53 8.64 -13.68
CA ARG A 17 -2.29 8.30 -14.87
C ARG A 17 -3.30 7.16 -14.65
N LEU A 18 -4.61 7.47 -14.77
CA LEU A 18 -5.67 6.46 -14.54
C LEU A 18 -5.66 5.30 -15.56
N ALA A 19 -5.10 5.51 -16.75
CA ALA A 19 -5.02 4.48 -17.78
C ALA A 19 -3.80 3.55 -17.64
N ALA A 20 -2.84 3.86 -16.75
CA ALA A 20 -1.55 3.19 -16.69
C ALA A 20 -1.67 1.66 -16.54
N MET A 21 -2.54 1.20 -15.63
CA MET A 21 -2.71 -0.23 -15.37
C MET A 21 -3.29 -0.98 -16.58
N ARG A 22 -4.29 -0.40 -17.24
CA ARG A 22 -4.89 -0.96 -18.45
C ARG A 22 -3.92 -0.97 -19.63
N GLU A 23 -3.18 0.12 -19.83
CA GLU A 23 -2.19 0.21 -20.91
C GLU A 23 -1.04 -0.77 -20.71
N LEU A 24 -0.60 -0.97 -19.47
CA LEU A 24 0.41 -1.96 -19.13
C LEU A 24 -0.05 -3.37 -19.51
N LEU A 25 -1.21 -3.79 -19.04
CA LEU A 25 -1.75 -5.12 -19.31
C LEU A 25 -2.00 -5.34 -20.81
N GLY A 26 -2.43 -4.32 -21.55
CA GLY A 26 -2.63 -4.41 -23.00
C GLY A 26 -1.34 -4.51 -23.82
N ARG A 27 -0.15 -4.28 -23.21
CA ARG A 27 1.13 -4.19 -23.96
C ARG A 27 2.22 -5.13 -23.45
N ALA A 28 2.11 -5.62 -22.22
CA ALA A 28 3.16 -6.39 -21.58
C ALA A 28 2.62 -7.62 -20.85
N GLU A 29 3.46 -8.63 -20.79
CA GLU A 29 3.28 -9.75 -19.90
C GLU A 29 3.99 -9.46 -18.58
N VAL A 30 3.23 -9.40 -17.49
CA VAL A 30 3.73 -9.17 -16.14
C VAL A 30 3.21 -10.23 -15.19
N ASP A 31 3.96 -10.51 -14.14
CA ASP A 31 3.59 -11.44 -13.08
C ASP A 31 3.01 -10.67 -11.89
N VAL A 32 3.55 -9.48 -11.65
CA VAL A 32 3.18 -8.60 -10.54
C VAL A 32 3.07 -7.17 -11.03
N ILE A 33 2.01 -6.50 -10.63
CA ILE A 33 1.85 -5.05 -10.77
C ILE A 33 2.05 -4.42 -9.40
N THR A 34 2.89 -3.39 -9.32
CA THR A 34 3.02 -2.55 -8.13
C THR A 34 2.45 -1.17 -8.38
N GLY A 35 1.94 -0.53 -7.34
CA GLY A 35 1.49 0.86 -7.40
C GLY A 35 1.91 1.61 -6.15
N ASP A 36 2.78 2.59 -6.30
CA ASP A 36 3.23 3.48 -5.23
C ASP A 36 2.47 4.80 -5.31
N TYR A 37 1.73 5.13 -4.26
CA TYR A 37 0.85 6.30 -4.21
C TYR A 37 1.23 7.27 -3.11
N LEU A 38 2.13 6.88 -2.20
CA LEU A 38 2.30 7.58 -0.94
C LEU A 38 3.57 8.43 -0.91
N SER A 39 3.38 9.63 -0.43
CA SER A 39 4.39 10.56 0.06
C SER A 39 3.86 11.21 1.32
N GLU A 40 4.65 11.99 2.02
CA GLU A 40 4.23 12.75 3.20
C GLU A 40 3.06 13.68 2.88
N LEU A 41 3.10 14.33 1.69
CA LEU A 41 2.00 15.16 1.20
C LEU A 41 0.74 14.34 0.97
N THR A 42 0.85 13.15 0.38
CA THR A 42 -0.29 12.26 0.17
C THR A 42 -0.89 11.84 1.50
N MET A 43 -0.07 11.47 2.50
CA MET A 43 -0.55 11.09 3.83
C MET A 43 -1.35 12.24 4.48
N LEU A 44 -0.90 13.50 4.33
CA LEU A 44 -1.66 14.65 4.82
C LEU A 44 -3.00 14.84 4.09
N ILE A 45 -3.04 14.62 2.77
CA ILE A 45 -4.27 14.66 1.98
C ILE A 45 -5.25 13.58 2.45
N LEU A 46 -4.76 12.36 2.67
CA LEU A 46 -5.56 11.24 3.14
C LEU A 46 -6.06 11.45 4.58
N TRP A 47 -5.23 12.04 5.44
CA TRP A 47 -5.67 12.44 6.77
C TRP A 47 -6.82 13.45 6.72
N LYS A 48 -6.71 14.52 5.91
CA LYS A 48 -7.78 15.51 5.72
C LYS A 48 -9.06 14.87 5.16
N ALA A 49 -8.94 13.89 4.28
CA ALA A 49 -10.09 13.15 3.79
C ALA A 49 -10.76 12.35 4.91
N LYS A 50 -9.97 11.65 5.74
CA LYS A 50 -10.45 10.83 6.86
C LYS A 50 -11.14 11.67 7.96
N GLN A 51 -10.74 12.95 8.13
CA GLN A 51 -11.44 13.87 9.05
C GLN A 51 -12.88 14.18 8.57
N LYS A 52 -13.15 14.13 7.28
CA LYS A 52 -14.47 14.39 6.69
C LYS A 52 -15.32 13.13 6.58
N ASP A 53 -14.67 12.00 6.33
CA ASP A 53 -15.28 10.69 6.13
C ASP A 53 -14.34 9.62 6.75
N PRO A 54 -14.69 9.09 7.94
CA PRO A 54 -13.86 8.11 8.65
C PRO A 54 -13.57 6.83 7.86
N GLU A 55 -14.43 6.47 6.89
CA GLU A 55 -14.23 5.31 6.02
C GLU A 55 -13.24 5.58 4.88
N SER A 56 -12.85 6.84 4.66
CA SER A 56 -11.82 7.22 3.70
C SER A 56 -10.41 7.04 4.28
N GLY A 57 -9.41 7.71 3.70
CA GLY A 57 -8.00 7.66 4.14
C GLY A 57 -7.13 6.79 3.27
N TYR A 58 -7.60 6.37 2.10
CA TYR A 58 -6.86 5.63 1.09
C TYR A 58 -6.95 6.28 -0.29
N ALA A 59 -6.03 5.93 -1.20
CA ALA A 59 -5.94 6.53 -2.53
C ALA A 59 -7.02 5.95 -3.48
N ARG A 60 -8.13 6.66 -3.64
CA ARG A 60 -9.27 6.24 -4.48
C ARG A 60 -8.92 6.09 -5.97
N THR A 61 -7.87 6.73 -6.44
CA THR A 61 -7.38 6.61 -7.83
C THR A 61 -7.03 5.16 -8.17
N PHE A 62 -6.47 4.41 -7.24
CA PHE A 62 -6.22 2.98 -7.43
C PHE A 62 -7.51 2.20 -7.71
N LEU A 63 -8.59 2.45 -6.98
CA LEU A 63 -9.87 1.75 -7.21
C LEU A 63 -10.38 1.99 -8.64
N THR A 64 -10.24 3.23 -9.13
CA THR A 64 -10.61 3.58 -10.50
C THR A 64 -9.76 2.85 -11.54
N GLN A 65 -8.45 2.72 -11.30
CA GLN A 65 -7.55 1.96 -12.17
C GLN A 65 -7.85 0.46 -12.12
N PHE A 66 -8.01 -0.10 -10.91
CA PHE A 66 -8.23 -1.53 -10.71
C PHE A 66 -9.56 -2.01 -11.29
N LYS A 67 -10.63 -1.21 -11.16
CA LYS A 67 -11.95 -1.53 -11.73
C LYS A 67 -11.91 -1.75 -13.25
N GLN A 68 -10.98 -1.10 -13.96
CA GLN A 68 -10.84 -1.25 -15.42
C GLN A 68 -10.20 -2.59 -15.83
N VAL A 69 -9.51 -3.28 -14.94
CA VAL A 69 -8.65 -4.42 -15.26
C VAL A 69 -8.84 -5.63 -14.37
N VAL A 70 -9.74 -5.58 -13.40
CA VAL A 70 -9.95 -6.66 -12.42
C VAL A 70 -10.19 -8.01 -13.07
N THR A 71 -10.98 -8.06 -14.14
CA THR A 71 -11.26 -9.29 -14.90
C THR A 71 -10.01 -9.82 -15.61
N GLU A 72 -9.20 -8.92 -16.17
CA GLU A 72 -7.97 -9.31 -16.84
C GLU A 72 -6.90 -9.79 -15.86
N CYS A 73 -6.76 -9.12 -14.71
CA CYS A 73 -5.88 -9.58 -13.63
C CYS A 73 -6.26 -11.00 -13.16
N ALA A 74 -7.55 -11.26 -12.96
CA ALA A 74 -8.04 -12.59 -12.59
C ALA A 74 -7.75 -13.64 -13.67
N ALA A 75 -8.05 -13.35 -14.94
CA ALA A 75 -7.85 -14.27 -16.05
C ALA A 75 -6.37 -14.62 -16.27
N ARG A 76 -5.46 -13.67 -16.01
CA ARG A 76 -4.02 -13.85 -16.23
C ARG A 76 -3.26 -14.26 -14.97
N GLY A 77 -3.91 -14.32 -13.80
CA GLY A 77 -3.27 -14.62 -12.52
C GLY A 77 -2.22 -13.57 -12.10
N VAL A 78 -2.38 -12.32 -12.53
CA VAL A 78 -1.46 -11.23 -12.20
C VAL A 78 -1.68 -10.79 -10.76
N LYS A 79 -0.61 -10.77 -9.97
CA LYS A 79 -0.65 -10.25 -8.60
C LYS A 79 -0.58 -8.72 -8.59
N VAL A 80 -1.28 -8.10 -7.65
CA VAL A 80 -1.28 -6.63 -7.50
C VAL A 80 -0.89 -6.25 -6.08
N ILE A 81 0.09 -5.38 -5.93
CA ILE A 81 0.62 -4.93 -4.64
C ILE A 81 0.62 -3.40 -4.64
N THR A 82 0.04 -2.79 -3.61
CA THR A 82 -0.02 -1.33 -3.56
C THR A 82 -0.02 -0.79 -2.14
N ASN A 83 0.63 0.36 -1.94
CA ASN A 83 0.55 1.12 -0.70
C ASN A 83 -0.61 2.14 -0.69
N ALA A 84 -1.48 2.08 -1.69
CA ALA A 84 -2.65 2.97 -1.81
C ALA A 84 -3.59 2.93 -0.60
N GLY A 85 -3.44 1.94 0.30
CA GLY A 85 -4.19 1.83 1.56
C GLY A 85 -4.00 3.00 2.51
N GLY A 86 -2.84 3.66 2.45
CA GLY A 86 -2.56 4.89 3.19
C GLY A 86 -2.85 4.77 4.69
N LEU A 87 -3.81 5.54 5.18
CA LEU A 87 -4.27 5.56 6.58
C LEU A 87 -5.46 4.62 6.87
N ASN A 88 -5.88 3.84 5.88
CA ASN A 88 -7.00 2.89 6.03
C ASN A 88 -6.88 1.70 5.06
N PRO A 89 -5.83 0.87 5.19
CA PRO A 89 -5.63 -0.28 4.31
C PRO A 89 -6.77 -1.30 4.41
N ALA A 90 -7.35 -1.50 5.59
CA ALA A 90 -8.48 -2.40 5.78
C ALA A 90 -9.72 -1.93 5.02
N GLY A 91 -10.10 -0.65 5.15
CA GLY A 91 -11.24 -0.07 4.42
C GLY A 91 -11.05 -0.12 2.91
N MET A 92 -9.82 0.10 2.43
CA MET A 92 -9.51 -0.06 1.02
C MET A 92 -9.63 -1.53 0.56
N ALA A 93 -9.22 -2.49 1.39
CA ALA A 93 -9.38 -3.91 1.07
C ALA A 93 -10.86 -4.28 0.89
N GLU A 94 -11.76 -3.75 1.71
CA GLU A 94 -13.21 -3.94 1.53
C GLU A 94 -13.71 -3.32 0.22
N ALA A 95 -13.27 -2.11 -0.12
CA ALA A 95 -13.62 -1.48 -1.39
C ALA A 95 -13.13 -2.28 -2.60
N VAL A 96 -11.95 -2.89 -2.52
CA VAL A 96 -11.42 -3.78 -3.56
C VAL A 96 -12.23 -5.08 -3.64
N ARG A 97 -12.61 -5.68 -2.51
CA ARG A 97 -13.50 -6.86 -2.49
C ARG A 97 -14.86 -6.58 -3.14
N ALA A 98 -15.41 -5.39 -2.93
CA ALA A 98 -16.65 -4.98 -3.58
C ALA A 98 -16.50 -4.92 -5.11
N ILE A 99 -15.38 -4.39 -5.64
CA ILE A 99 -15.08 -4.37 -7.08
C ILE A 99 -14.96 -5.80 -7.63
N ILE A 100 -14.30 -6.69 -6.92
CA ILE A 100 -14.12 -8.10 -7.30
C ILE A 100 -15.49 -8.81 -7.38
N ALA A 101 -16.35 -8.59 -6.38
CA ALA A 101 -17.71 -9.14 -6.35
C ALA A 101 -18.58 -8.60 -7.49
N GLU A 102 -18.52 -7.29 -7.76
CA GLU A 102 -19.25 -6.66 -8.90
C GLU A 102 -18.80 -7.27 -10.24
N ALA A 103 -17.49 -7.51 -10.39
CA ALA A 103 -16.92 -8.13 -11.59
C ALA A 103 -17.18 -9.65 -11.69
N ARG A 104 -17.67 -10.29 -10.62
CA ARG A 104 -17.93 -11.73 -10.53
C ARG A 104 -16.70 -12.59 -10.82
N VAL A 105 -15.54 -12.16 -10.36
CA VAL A 105 -14.28 -12.92 -10.43
C VAL A 105 -13.86 -13.41 -9.06
N SER A 106 -12.94 -14.38 -9.01
CA SER A 106 -12.38 -14.90 -7.76
C SER A 106 -10.96 -14.40 -7.59
N LEU A 107 -10.76 -13.47 -6.66
CA LEU A 107 -9.44 -12.96 -6.26
C LEU A 107 -9.41 -12.80 -4.73
N THR A 108 -8.31 -13.21 -4.13
CA THR A 108 -8.08 -13.10 -2.68
C THR A 108 -7.39 -11.79 -2.35
N VAL A 109 -7.97 -11.02 -1.42
CA VAL A 109 -7.43 -9.73 -0.98
C VAL A 109 -6.89 -9.84 0.44
N ALA A 110 -5.63 -9.47 0.62
CA ALA A 110 -5.01 -9.27 1.92
C ALA A 110 -4.65 -7.79 2.12
N HIS A 111 -4.56 -7.37 3.37
CA HIS A 111 -3.94 -6.09 3.72
C HIS A 111 -2.85 -6.29 4.77
N VAL A 112 -1.91 -5.35 4.79
CA VAL A 112 -0.83 -5.24 5.78
C VAL A 112 -1.03 -3.93 6.52
N ASP A 113 -1.13 -4.02 7.84
CA ASP A 113 -1.27 -2.92 8.77
C ASP A 113 -0.12 -2.91 9.80
N GLY A 114 -0.20 -2.00 10.79
CA GLY A 114 0.79 -1.89 11.84
C GLY A 114 1.81 -0.76 11.63
N ASP A 115 1.68 0.00 10.56
CA ASP A 115 2.48 1.19 10.29
C ASP A 115 1.99 2.43 11.06
N ASP A 116 0.70 2.53 11.39
CA ASP A 116 0.13 3.67 12.12
C ASP A 116 0.55 3.65 13.60
N LEU A 117 1.37 4.63 13.97
CA LEU A 117 1.89 4.82 15.33
C LEU A 117 1.05 5.82 16.16
N ILE A 118 0.10 6.53 15.57
CA ILE A 118 -0.70 7.52 16.30
C ILE A 118 -1.37 6.92 17.55
N PRO A 119 -2.01 5.73 17.48
CA PRO A 119 -2.64 5.13 18.67
C PRO A 119 -1.65 4.75 19.76
N GLN A 120 -0.38 4.53 19.42
CA GLN A 120 0.67 4.08 20.33
C GLN A 120 1.60 5.23 20.77
N LEU A 121 1.47 6.41 20.16
CA LEU A 121 2.44 7.50 20.32
C LEU A 121 2.62 7.92 21.79
N ALA A 122 1.53 8.05 22.54
CA ALA A 122 1.58 8.42 23.96
C ALA A 122 2.33 7.36 24.80
N ALA A 123 2.06 6.06 24.55
CA ALA A 123 2.72 4.96 25.24
C ALA A 123 4.22 4.89 24.88
N LEU A 124 4.57 5.07 23.63
CA LEU A 124 5.97 5.08 23.17
C LEU A 124 6.75 6.24 23.78
N ARG A 125 6.17 7.44 23.83
CA ARG A 125 6.77 8.59 24.52
C ARG A 125 6.96 8.34 26.01
N SER A 126 5.98 7.74 26.68
CA SER A 126 6.07 7.39 28.10
C SER A 126 7.13 6.30 28.36
N ALA A 127 7.39 5.46 27.39
CA ALA A 127 8.48 4.48 27.41
C ALA A 127 9.88 5.07 27.08
N GLY A 128 9.97 6.40 26.88
CA GLY A 128 11.23 7.10 26.67
C GLY A 128 11.66 7.19 25.20
N VAL A 129 10.78 6.92 24.24
CA VAL A 129 11.09 7.13 22.80
C VAL A 129 10.96 8.63 22.50
N PRO A 130 12.07 9.31 22.13
CA PRO A 130 12.05 10.78 21.99
C PRO A 130 11.45 11.24 20.66
N PHE A 131 11.42 10.40 19.63
CA PHE A 131 11.06 10.76 18.26
C PHE A 131 11.82 11.99 17.77
N THR A 132 13.15 11.93 17.91
CA THR A 132 14.05 13.01 17.56
C THR A 132 14.06 13.26 16.07
N ASN A 133 13.90 14.51 15.66
CA ASN A 133 14.04 14.90 14.26
C ASN A 133 15.47 14.68 13.79
N LEU A 134 15.66 13.96 12.69
CA LEU A 134 16.97 13.55 12.21
C LEU A 134 17.84 14.73 11.73
N ASP A 135 17.20 15.79 11.22
CA ASP A 135 17.92 16.95 10.68
C ASP A 135 18.29 17.96 11.77
N THR A 136 17.36 18.20 12.70
CA THR A 136 17.51 19.28 13.70
C THR A 136 17.95 18.78 15.07
N GLY A 137 17.84 17.49 15.35
CA GLY A 137 18.08 16.90 16.67
C GLY A 137 17.03 17.27 17.72
N VAL A 138 15.94 17.91 17.34
CA VAL A 138 14.88 18.33 18.26
C VAL A 138 13.89 17.18 18.50
N ASP A 139 13.64 16.87 19.77
CA ASP A 139 12.67 15.85 20.14
C ASP A 139 11.24 16.31 19.88
N LEU A 140 10.34 15.36 19.55
CA LEU A 140 8.93 15.65 19.28
C LEU A 140 8.27 16.47 20.41
N ALA A 141 8.68 16.26 21.65
CA ALA A 141 8.15 17.02 22.79
C ALA A 141 8.41 18.54 22.70
N HIS A 142 9.41 18.97 21.94
CA HIS A 142 9.82 20.36 21.78
C HIS A 142 9.54 20.92 20.38
N ALA A 143 9.01 20.09 19.47
CA ALA A 143 8.75 20.49 18.07
C ALA A 143 7.55 21.42 17.89
N GLY A 144 6.69 21.53 18.91
CA GLY A 144 5.45 22.30 18.85
C GLY A 144 4.34 21.62 18.04
N GLY A 145 3.14 21.58 18.59
CA GLY A 145 1.96 20.94 17.97
C GLY A 145 1.92 19.41 18.12
N ASP A 146 0.73 18.86 17.87
CA ASP A 146 0.51 17.43 17.89
C ASP A 146 0.62 16.85 16.46
N PRO A 147 1.29 15.70 16.29
CA PRO A 147 1.37 15.05 14.98
C PRO A 147 -0.02 14.57 14.54
N VAL A 148 -0.35 14.83 13.29
CA VAL A 148 -1.61 14.41 12.66
C VAL A 148 -1.51 13.04 11.99
N SER A 149 -0.30 12.60 11.70
CA SER A 149 0.05 11.25 11.26
C SER A 149 1.43 10.88 11.77
N ALA A 150 1.63 9.61 12.07
CA ALA A 150 2.92 9.04 12.44
C ALA A 150 2.93 7.60 11.96
N ASN A 151 3.80 7.29 11.01
CA ASN A 151 3.83 5.98 10.38
C ASN A 151 5.25 5.40 10.40
N ALA A 152 5.36 4.14 10.78
CA ALA A 152 6.56 3.35 10.54
C ALA A 152 6.64 2.96 9.07
N TYR A 153 7.82 3.05 8.47
CA TYR A 153 8.05 2.54 7.13
C TYR A 153 8.31 1.03 7.20
N LEU A 154 7.26 0.24 6.94
CA LEU A 154 7.38 -1.21 7.00
C LEU A 154 8.19 -1.75 5.81
N GLY A 155 8.79 -2.93 6.00
CA GLY A 155 9.50 -3.66 4.94
C GLY A 155 8.58 -4.55 4.11
N GLY A 156 9.18 -5.33 3.19
CA GLY A 156 8.45 -6.21 2.27
C GLY A 156 7.99 -7.55 2.86
N SER A 157 8.34 -7.89 4.10
CA SER A 157 8.04 -9.21 4.69
C SER A 157 6.54 -9.48 4.83
N GLY A 158 5.74 -8.48 5.24
CA GLY A 158 4.29 -8.58 5.31
C GLY A 158 3.66 -8.86 3.94
N ILE A 159 4.19 -8.23 2.89
CA ILE A 159 3.76 -8.45 1.49
C ILE A 159 4.08 -9.89 1.06
N ALA A 160 5.31 -10.36 1.27
CA ALA A 160 5.71 -11.72 0.93
C ALA A 160 4.82 -12.74 1.65
N ARG A 161 4.58 -12.55 2.95
CA ARG A 161 3.72 -13.43 3.75
C ARG A 161 2.27 -13.45 3.26
N ALA A 162 1.71 -12.32 2.86
CA ALA A 162 0.37 -12.24 2.29
C ALA A 162 0.27 -13.04 0.98
N LEU A 163 1.26 -12.90 0.10
CA LEU A 163 1.34 -13.65 -1.16
C LEU A 163 1.53 -15.16 -0.93
N ASP A 164 2.34 -15.56 0.04
CA ASP A 164 2.50 -16.97 0.45
C ASP A 164 1.18 -17.55 1.01
N GLY A 165 0.38 -16.73 1.66
CA GLY A 165 -0.97 -17.06 2.11
C GLY A 165 -2.00 -17.15 0.99
N GLY A 166 -1.60 -16.96 -0.27
CA GLY A 166 -2.47 -17.09 -1.45
C GLY A 166 -3.16 -15.79 -1.87
N ALA A 167 -2.75 -14.62 -1.35
CA ALA A 167 -3.32 -13.36 -1.81
C ALA A 167 -3.01 -13.09 -3.29
N ASP A 168 -3.99 -12.56 -4.01
CA ASP A 168 -3.84 -12.03 -5.36
C ASP A 168 -3.61 -10.52 -5.32
N ILE A 169 -4.25 -9.86 -4.37
CA ILE A 169 -4.14 -8.41 -4.16
C ILE A 169 -3.62 -8.18 -2.75
N VAL A 170 -2.54 -7.40 -2.62
CA VAL A 170 -1.98 -7.00 -1.31
C VAL A 170 -2.01 -5.48 -1.20
N ILE A 171 -2.70 -5.00 -0.19
CA ILE A 171 -2.87 -3.59 0.11
C ILE A 171 -2.10 -3.27 1.37
N THR A 172 -1.27 -2.24 1.35
CA THR A 172 -0.52 -1.81 2.54
C THR A 172 -0.82 -0.35 2.89
N GLY A 173 -0.55 0.02 4.13
CA GLY A 173 -0.31 1.39 4.54
C GLY A 173 1.08 1.84 4.12
N ARG A 174 1.77 2.62 4.98
CA ARG A 174 3.12 3.11 4.68
C ARG A 174 4.14 1.98 4.76
N VAL A 175 4.80 1.75 3.66
CA VAL A 175 5.96 0.88 3.55
C VAL A 175 7.10 1.66 2.92
N THR A 176 8.34 1.18 2.99
CA THR A 176 9.44 1.74 2.18
C THR A 176 9.11 1.56 0.70
N ASP A 177 9.49 2.52 -0.14
CA ASP A 177 9.12 2.53 -1.57
C ASP A 177 9.55 1.24 -2.28
N ALA A 178 10.73 0.71 -1.94
CA ALA A 178 11.24 -0.55 -2.46
C ALA A 178 10.47 -1.79 -1.95
N ALA A 179 9.74 -1.70 -0.84
CA ALA A 179 9.10 -2.86 -0.21
C ALA A 179 8.09 -3.57 -1.12
N LEU A 180 7.40 -2.82 -1.99
CA LEU A 180 6.44 -3.38 -2.94
C LEU A 180 7.12 -4.38 -3.89
N VAL A 181 8.29 -4.01 -4.41
CA VAL A 181 9.07 -4.85 -5.32
C VAL A 181 9.84 -5.95 -4.57
N VAL A 182 10.45 -5.58 -3.44
CA VAL A 182 11.22 -6.53 -2.60
C VAL A 182 10.30 -7.63 -2.06
N GLY A 183 9.10 -7.29 -1.58
CA GLY A 183 8.12 -8.27 -1.11
C GLY A 183 7.67 -9.24 -2.20
N ALA A 184 7.44 -8.74 -3.42
CA ALA A 184 7.13 -9.58 -4.59
C ALA A 184 8.29 -10.51 -4.94
N GLY A 185 9.52 -10.00 -4.95
CA GLY A 185 10.73 -10.78 -5.22
C GLY A 185 10.98 -11.85 -4.17
N ALA A 186 10.85 -11.49 -2.89
CA ALA A 186 11.02 -12.41 -1.77
C ALA A 186 10.03 -13.58 -1.86
N TRP A 187 8.76 -13.29 -2.08
CA TRP A 187 7.76 -14.32 -2.33
C TRP A 187 8.09 -15.19 -3.53
N TRP A 188 8.38 -14.57 -4.68
CA TRP A 188 8.60 -15.32 -5.93
C TRP A 188 9.80 -16.24 -5.84
N HIS A 189 10.89 -15.81 -5.23
CA HIS A 189 12.15 -16.53 -5.16
C HIS A 189 12.36 -17.27 -3.84
N ASN A 190 11.42 -17.19 -2.90
CA ASN A 190 11.52 -17.76 -1.54
C ASN A 190 12.78 -17.22 -0.82
N TRP A 191 13.00 -15.90 -0.85
CA TRP A 191 14.08 -15.30 -0.08
C TRP A 191 13.75 -15.32 1.42
N SER A 192 14.77 -15.62 2.23
CA SER A 192 14.72 -15.59 3.70
C SER A 192 15.13 -14.23 4.26
#